data_b2c741503cf77d17c3d6d5ef4dd97562
#
_entry.id   b2c741503cf77d17c3d6d5ef4dd97562
#
_cell.length_a   1.000
_cell.length_b   1.000
_cell.length_c   1.000
_cell.angle_alpha   90.00
_cell.angle_beta   90.00
_cell.angle_gamma   90.00
#
_symmetry.space_group_name_H-M   'P 1'
#
loop_
_entity.id
_entity.type
_entity.pdbx_description
1 polymer ?
#
loop_
_entity_poly.entity_id
_entity_poly.type
_entity_poly.pdbx_seq_one_letter_code
_entity_poly.pdbx_strand_id
1 'polypeptide(L)' 'MAISYNKLWKLLIDRGLKKTELVKLSGITSNAMAKMGRNESVQVDTLGKVCAALGCNVDDIMEFVPDEVKEDKEDGS' A
#
# COMPACT_ATOMS: atom_id res chain seq x y z
N MET A 1 -5.14 -14.04 -4.37
CA MET A 1 -5.51 -12.69 -3.88
C MET A 1 -4.42 -11.69 -4.21
N ALA A 2 -4.82 -10.50 -4.56
CA ALA A 2 -3.88 -9.42 -4.84
C ALA A 2 -3.89 -8.41 -3.70
N ILE A 3 -2.84 -7.62 -3.60
CA ILE A 3 -2.72 -6.57 -2.59
C ILE A 3 -3.01 -5.23 -3.25
N SER A 4 -3.77 -4.38 -2.58
CA SER A 4 -4.03 -3.02 -3.04
C SER A 4 -3.68 -2.03 -1.93
N TYR A 5 -2.99 -0.97 -2.29
CA TYR A 5 -2.63 0.12 -1.37
C TYR A 5 -3.40 1.41 -1.72
N ASN A 6 -4.50 1.28 -2.45
CA ASN A 6 -5.28 2.45 -2.84
C ASN A 6 -5.74 3.28 -1.65
N LYS A 7 -6.06 2.63 -0.55
CA LYS A 7 -6.44 3.33 0.67
C LYS A 7 -5.32 4.23 1.17
N LEU A 8 -4.08 3.74 1.08
CA LEU A 8 -2.92 4.53 1.50
C LEU A 8 -2.78 5.79 0.64
N TRP A 9 -2.93 5.64 -0.67
CA TRP A 9 -2.79 6.79 -1.57
C TRP A 9 -3.87 7.84 -1.31
N LYS A 10 -5.09 7.41 -1.06
CA LYS A 10 -6.17 8.33 -0.70
C LYS A 10 -5.89 9.03 0.62
N LEU A 11 -5.37 8.29 1.59
CA LEU A 11 -5.04 8.85 2.89
C LEU A 11 -3.94 9.91 2.77
N LEU A 12 -2.94 9.67 1.93
CA LEU A 12 -1.87 10.64 1.69
C LEU A 12 -2.44 11.91 1.05
N ILE A 13 -3.34 11.76 0.08
CA ILE A 13 -3.97 12.89 -0.57
C ILE A 13 -4.75 13.72 0.46
N ASP A 14 -5.52 13.04 1.32
CA ASP A 14 -6.32 13.71 2.36
C ASP A 14 -5.44 14.50 3.32
N ARG A 15 -4.23 14.03 3.56
CA ARG A 15 -3.30 14.67 4.48
C ARG A 15 -2.34 15.64 3.79
N GLY A 16 -2.43 15.75 2.47
CA GLY A 16 -1.54 16.61 1.72
C GLY A 16 -0.09 16.15 1.73
N LEU A 17 0.13 14.84 1.83
CA LEU A 17 1.47 14.25 1.87
C LEU A 17 1.84 13.63 0.53
N LYS A 18 3.12 13.72 0.19
CA LYS A 18 3.67 13.03 -0.97
C LYS A 18 4.30 11.73 -0.53
N LYS A 19 4.48 10.79 -1.48
CA LYS A 19 5.12 9.51 -1.17
C LYS A 19 6.52 9.69 -0.59
N THR A 20 7.28 10.65 -1.12
CA THR A 20 8.63 10.95 -0.61
C THR A 20 8.58 11.43 0.83
N GLU A 21 7.56 12.18 1.18
CA GLU A 21 7.38 12.64 2.57
C GLU A 21 7.06 11.49 3.49
N LEU A 22 6.23 10.55 3.01
CA LEU A 22 5.91 9.37 3.80
C LEU A 22 7.15 8.53 4.07
N VAL A 23 8.03 8.38 3.08
CA VAL A 23 9.29 7.65 3.27
C VAL A 23 10.10 8.27 4.41
N LYS A 24 10.19 9.59 4.45
CA LYS A 24 10.93 10.29 5.50
C LYS A 24 10.26 10.12 6.87
N LEU A 25 8.95 10.27 6.91
CA LEU A 25 8.20 10.20 8.17
C LEU A 25 8.20 8.79 8.77
N SER A 26 8.05 7.79 7.92
CA SER A 26 7.91 6.41 8.39
C SER A 26 9.25 5.70 8.58
N GLY A 27 10.29 6.18 7.92
CA GLY A 27 11.60 5.53 7.98
C GLY A 27 11.70 4.28 7.12
N ILE A 28 10.75 4.06 6.22
CA ILE A 28 10.83 2.93 5.29
C ILE A 28 11.81 3.27 4.17
N THR A 29 12.23 2.25 3.41
CA THR A 29 13.16 2.46 2.30
C THR A 29 12.42 2.93 1.06
N SER A 30 13.14 3.58 0.16
CA SER A 30 12.58 3.95 -1.15
C SER A 30 12.16 2.71 -1.93
N ASN A 31 12.91 1.62 -1.77
CA ASN A 31 12.58 0.36 -2.44
C ASN A 31 11.23 -0.19 -1.94
N ALA A 32 10.98 -0.11 -0.64
CA ALA A 32 9.71 -0.54 -0.08
C ALA A 32 8.57 0.31 -0.62
N MET A 33 8.76 1.61 -0.71
CA MET A 33 7.76 2.51 -1.27
C MET A 33 7.48 2.19 -2.73
N ALA A 34 8.51 1.87 -3.51
CA ALA A 34 8.36 1.50 -4.91
C ALA A 34 7.53 0.22 -5.05
N LYS A 35 7.77 -0.77 -4.17
CA LYS A 35 6.98 -2.00 -4.17
C LYS A 35 5.52 -1.72 -3.88
N MET A 36 5.24 -0.86 -2.92
CA MET A 36 3.87 -0.49 -2.58
C MET A 36 3.20 0.21 -3.76
N GLY A 37 3.95 1.02 -4.51
CA GLY A 37 3.43 1.67 -5.71
C GLY A 37 3.04 0.70 -6.81
N ARG A 38 3.60 -0.51 -6.78
CA ARG A 38 3.27 -1.57 -7.74
C ARG A 38 2.31 -2.60 -7.16
N ASN A 39 1.77 -2.34 -5.97
CA ASN A 39 0.89 -3.27 -5.25
C ASN A 39 1.57 -4.61 -4.96
N GLU A 40 2.87 -4.56 -4.69
CA GLU A 40 3.63 -5.74 -4.29
C GLU A 40 3.67 -5.85 -2.78
N SER A 41 3.87 -7.06 -2.28
CA SER A 41 3.93 -7.27 -0.84
C SER A 41 5.22 -6.70 -0.26
N VAL A 42 5.11 -6.19 0.95
CA VAL A 42 6.26 -5.70 1.72
C VAL A 42 6.24 -6.37 3.09
N GLN A 43 7.31 -6.23 3.83
CA GLN A 43 7.38 -6.82 5.16
C GLN A 43 6.37 -6.15 6.10
N VAL A 44 5.85 -6.94 7.03
CA VAL A 44 4.91 -6.44 8.03
C VAL A 44 5.52 -5.28 8.82
N ASP A 45 6.81 -5.37 9.08
CA ASP A 45 7.55 -4.32 9.76
C ASP A 45 7.43 -2.98 9.03
N THR A 46 7.53 -3.02 7.70
CA THR A 46 7.36 -1.84 6.86
C THR A 46 5.96 -1.26 7.02
N LEU A 47 4.95 -2.12 6.99
CA LEU A 47 3.56 -1.69 7.18
C LEU A 47 3.37 -1.04 8.55
N GLY A 48 3.98 -1.61 9.58
CA GLY A 48 3.91 -1.05 10.92
C GLY A 48 4.51 0.35 11.00
N LYS A 49 5.63 0.57 10.31
CA LYS A 49 6.26 1.89 10.27
C LYS A 49 5.37 2.92 9.60
N VAL A 50 4.72 2.55 8.51
CA VAL A 50 3.78 3.43 7.82
C VAL A 50 2.59 3.76 8.72
N CYS A 51 2.03 2.76 9.36
CA CYS A 51 0.90 2.94 10.26
C CYS A 51 1.26 3.87 11.42
N ALA A 52 2.44 3.69 12.00
CA ALA A 52 2.91 4.53 13.09
C ALA A 52 3.07 5.98 12.64
N ALA A 53 3.61 6.19 11.45
CA ALA A 53 3.81 7.53 10.91
C ALA A 53 2.49 8.25 10.67
N LEU A 54 1.47 7.53 10.23
CA LEU A 54 0.16 8.10 9.90
C LEU A 54 -0.86 8.00 11.03
N GLY A 55 -0.54 7.27 12.10
CA GLY A 55 -1.45 7.09 13.22
C GLY A 55 -2.70 6.31 12.86
N CYS A 56 -2.54 5.25 12.08
CA CYS A 56 -3.67 4.44 11.59
C CYS A 56 -3.34 2.95 11.67
N ASN A 57 -4.28 2.12 11.27
CA ASN A 57 -4.13 0.67 11.27
C ASN A 57 -3.81 0.16 9.86
N VAL A 58 -3.39 -1.10 9.77
CA VAL A 58 -3.03 -1.70 8.49
C VAL A 58 -4.21 -1.68 7.51
N ASP A 59 -5.41 -1.95 7.99
CA ASP A 59 -6.59 -1.98 7.12
C ASP A 59 -6.99 -0.59 6.63
N ASP A 60 -6.39 0.46 7.17
CA ASP A 60 -6.58 1.83 6.66
C ASP A 60 -5.66 2.13 5.48
N ILE A 61 -4.63 1.32 5.24
CA ILE A 61 -3.62 1.59 4.21
C ILE A 61 -3.56 0.50 3.14
N MET A 62 -4.06 -0.69 3.39
CA MET A 62 -4.01 -1.77 2.41
C MET A 62 -5.22 -2.68 2.54
N GLU A 63 -5.45 -3.46 1.51
CA GLU A 63 -6.49 -4.48 1.53
C GLU A 63 -6.14 -5.59 0.55
N PHE A 64 -6.75 -6.73 0.74
CA PHE A 64 -6.63 -7.83 -0.22
C PHE A 64 -7.85 -7.77 -1.14
N VAL A 65 -7.58 -7.91 -2.43
CA VAL A 65 -8.64 -7.89 -3.43
C VAL A 65 -8.63 -9.20 -4.19
N PRO A 66 -9.79 -9.64 -4.72
CA PRO A 66 -9.83 -10.88 -5.48
C PRO A 66 -9.03 -10.79 -6.78
N ASP A 67 -8.40 -11.91 -7.15
CA ASP A 67 -7.63 -11.98 -8.39
C ASP A 67 -8.50 -12.19 -9.61
N GLU A 68 -9.68 -12.77 -9.41
CA GLU A 68 -10.55 -13.12 -10.53
C GLU A 68 -11.01 -11.92 -11.33
N VAL A 69 -10.75 -10.80 -10.87
CA VAL A 69 -11.10 -9.57 -11.56
C VAL A 69 -10.54 -9.55 -12.97
N LYS A 70 -9.54 -10.31 -13.18
CA LYS A 70 -9.06 -10.41 -14.56
C LYS A 70 -9.93 -11.30 -15.37
N GLU A 71 -10.02 -11.83 -14.91
CA GLU A 71 -10.21 -12.43 -15.52
C GLU A 71 -10.59 -13.23 -16.03
N ASP A 72 -10.72 -13.20 -16.05
CA ASP A 72 -11.04 -13.90 -16.29
C ASP A 72 -11.02 -14.53 -16.93
N LYS A 73 -10.94 -14.43 -17.18
CA LYS A 73 -10.77 -14.90 -17.50
C LYS A 73 -10.59 -15.65 -17.86
N GLU A 74 -10.57 -15.27 -18.04
CA GLU A 74 -10.27 -15.85 -18.18
C GLU A 74 -10.15 -16.57 -18.30
N ASP A 75 -10.29 -16.42 -18.58
CA ASP A 75 -10.17 -17.05 -18.58
C ASP A 75 -10.05 -17.66 -18.67
N GLY A 76 -10.18 -17.45 -19.01
CA GLY A 76 -10.03 -17.83 -18.94
C GLY A 76 -9.95 -18.26 -18.99
N SER A 77 -10.02 -18.04 -19.21
CA SER A 77 -9.88 -18.16 -19.04
C SER A 77 -9.85 -18.40 -18.81
#